data_916ba92777fd59c2e21570e092060680
#
_entry.id   916ba92777fd59c2e21570e092060680
#
_cell.length_a   1.000
_cell.length_b   1.000
_cell.length_c   1.000
_cell.angle_alpha   90.00
_cell.angle_beta   90.00
_cell.angle_gamma   90.00
#
_symmetry.space_group_name_H-M   'P 1'
#
loop_
_entity.id
_entity.type
_entity.pdbx_description
1 polymer ?
#
loop_
_entity_poly.entity_id
_entity_poly.type
_entity_poly.pdbx_seq_one_letter_code
_entity_poly.pdbx_strand_id
1 'polypeptide(L)'
;WIGEQIDGPEGLFYSDKEKLEAKGAKVYMNSPVLSIDYDNKVVTAEVEGKEHKESYEKLIFATGSTPILPPIEGVEIVKGNREFKATLENVQFVKLYQNAEEVIEKLEDKSKHLERIAVVGGGYIGVELAEAFERLGKEVVLVDIVDTVLNGYYDKDFTQMMAKNLEDHNIRLALGQTVKAIEGDGKVERLITDKETFDVDMVILAVGFRPNTALADGKIELFRNGAFLVDKKQETSIPGVYAVGDCATVYDNARKDTSYIALASNAVRTGIV
;
A
#
# COMPACT_ATOMS: atom_id res chain seq x y z
N TRP A 1 -5.83 13.70 4.46
CA TRP A 1 -4.71 14.48 4.98
C TRP A 1 -3.90 15.09 3.83
N ILE A 2 -3.32 14.33 2.90
CA ILE A 2 -2.60 14.89 1.73
C ILE A 2 -3.46 15.91 0.96
N GLY A 3 -4.73 15.63 0.74
CA GLY A 3 -5.68 16.53 0.06
C GLY A 3 -6.38 17.53 0.98
N GLU A 4 -5.87 17.79 2.19
CA GLU A 4 -6.40 18.76 3.16
C GLU A 4 -7.87 18.56 3.56
N GLN A 5 -8.40 17.33 3.44
CA GLN A 5 -9.75 16.98 3.90
C GLN A 5 -9.81 16.66 5.39
N ILE A 6 -8.66 16.49 6.03
CA ILE A 6 -8.47 16.21 7.44
C ILE A 6 -7.37 17.15 7.95
N ASP A 7 -7.62 17.88 9.03
CA ASP A 7 -6.74 18.92 9.55
C ASP A 7 -5.42 18.41 10.15
N GLY A 8 -5.30 17.11 10.39
CA GLY A 8 -4.08 16.52 10.95
C GLY A 8 -4.18 15.02 11.16
N PRO A 9 -3.09 14.40 11.64
CA PRO A 9 -3.01 12.96 11.80
C PRO A 9 -3.83 12.40 12.96
N GLU A 10 -4.23 13.22 13.95
CA GLU A 10 -4.88 12.74 15.18
C GLU A 10 -6.19 12.01 14.91
N GLY A 11 -6.93 12.43 13.87
CA GLY A 11 -8.17 11.79 13.45
C GLY A 11 -7.99 10.44 12.76
N LEU A 12 -6.76 10.08 12.37
CA LEU A 12 -6.45 8.83 11.69
C LEU A 12 -6.24 7.66 12.65
N PHE A 13 -5.88 7.95 13.92
CA PHE A 13 -5.56 6.93 14.91
C PHE A 13 -6.74 6.63 15.82
N TYR A 14 -7.45 5.54 15.54
CA TYR A 14 -8.55 5.05 16.39
C TYR A 14 -8.08 4.19 17.58
N SER A 15 -6.83 3.75 17.60
CA SER A 15 -6.21 2.99 18.69
C SER A 15 -4.72 3.28 18.80
N ASP A 16 -4.18 3.08 19.98
CA ASP A 16 -2.77 3.22 20.35
C ASP A 16 -2.37 2.11 21.34
N LYS A 17 -1.08 2.07 21.70
CA LYS A 17 -0.54 1.09 22.63
C LYS A 17 -1.27 1.14 23.98
N GLU A 18 -1.46 2.31 24.54
CA GLU A 18 -2.07 2.54 25.84
C GLU A 18 -3.53 2.02 25.89
N LYS A 19 -4.30 2.31 24.83
CA LYS A 19 -5.68 1.83 24.70
C LYS A 19 -5.77 0.30 24.61
N LEU A 20 -4.81 -0.34 23.92
CA LEU A 20 -4.76 -1.79 23.80
C LEU A 20 -4.33 -2.42 25.13
N GLU A 21 -3.31 -1.90 25.80
CA GLU A 21 -2.84 -2.38 27.10
C GLU A 21 -3.90 -2.21 28.19
N ALA A 22 -4.67 -1.12 28.16
CA ALA A 22 -5.81 -0.94 29.06
C ALA A 22 -6.92 -2.00 28.90
N LYS A 23 -6.96 -2.67 27.74
CA LYS A 23 -7.85 -3.83 27.50
C LYS A 23 -7.21 -5.18 27.83
N GLY A 24 -6.02 -5.19 28.43
CA GLY A 24 -5.29 -6.39 28.82
C GLY A 24 -4.38 -6.99 27.74
N ALA A 25 -4.20 -6.30 26.61
CA ALA A 25 -3.25 -6.74 25.59
C ALA A 25 -1.80 -6.44 26.04
N LYS A 26 -0.87 -7.30 25.63
CA LYS A 26 0.56 -7.09 25.77
C LYS A 26 1.10 -6.62 24.41
N VAL A 27 1.61 -5.41 24.34
CA VAL A 27 1.98 -4.78 23.07
C VAL A 27 3.49 -4.57 22.98
N TYR A 28 4.09 -5.20 21.99
CA TYR A 28 5.50 -5.03 21.65
C TYR A 28 5.63 -4.15 20.41
N MET A 29 6.04 -2.91 20.62
CA MET A 29 6.29 -1.97 19.52
C MET A 29 7.69 -2.20 18.92
N ASN A 30 7.84 -1.88 17.62
CA ASN A 30 9.12 -2.00 16.90
C ASN A 30 9.77 -3.38 17.05
N SER A 31 8.96 -4.41 17.11
CA SER A 31 9.38 -5.78 17.42
C SER A 31 9.06 -6.71 16.25
N PRO A 32 9.95 -6.84 15.27
CA PRO A 32 9.72 -7.71 14.12
C PRO A 32 9.65 -9.17 14.55
N VAL A 33 8.64 -9.88 14.02
CA VAL A 33 8.58 -11.34 14.14
C VAL A 33 9.56 -11.94 13.15
N LEU A 34 10.47 -12.78 13.66
CA LEU A 34 11.54 -13.41 12.90
C LEU A 34 11.13 -14.75 12.31
N SER A 35 10.40 -15.55 13.11
CA SER A 35 9.96 -16.89 12.71
C SER A 35 8.78 -17.37 13.55
N ILE A 36 8.11 -18.41 13.04
CA ILE A 36 7.01 -19.10 13.75
C ILE A 36 7.26 -20.60 13.68
N ASP A 37 7.36 -21.22 14.84
CA ASP A 37 7.32 -22.67 14.99
C ASP A 37 5.86 -23.11 15.17
N TYR A 38 5.27 -23.59 14.08
CA TYR A 38 3.85 -23.99 14.06
C TYR A 38 3.59 -25.28 14.84
N ASP A 39 4.59 -26.16 14.92
CA ASP A 39 4.46 -27.46 15.62
C ASP A 39 4.47 -27.29 17.13
N ASN A 40 5.37 -26.43 17.63
CA ASN A 40 5.49 -26.10 19.05
C ASN A 40 4.66 -24.87 19.45
N LYS A 41 3.99 -24.21 18.49
CA LYS A 41 3.18 -23.00 18.70
C LYS A 41 3.95 -21.87 19.38
N VAL A 42 5.11 -21.51 18.85
CA VAL A 42 5.98 -20.46 19.36
C VAL A 42 6.26 -19.42 18.30
N VAL A 43 6.06 -18.16 18.65
CA VAL A 43 6.48 -16.99 17.84
C VAL A 43 7.81 -16.49 18.38
N THR A 44 8.78 -16.31 17.50
CA THR A 44 10.07 -15.69 17.84
C THR A 44 10.11 -14.29 17.25
N ALA A 45 10.37 -13.30 18.07
CA ALA A 45 10.46 -11.90 17.68
C ALA A 45 11.74 -11.26 18.21
N GLU A 46 12.17 -10.16 17.62
CA GLU A 46 13.18 -9.30 18.19
C GLU A 46 12.51 -8.19 19.00
N VAL A 47 12.79 -8.12 20.29
CA VAL A 47 12.28 -7.10 21.20
C VAL A 47 13.47 -6.39 21.82
N GLU A 48 13.60 -5.08 21.60
CA GLU A 48 14.72 -4.27 22.10
C GLU A 48 16.11 -4.87 21.75
N GLY A 49 16.23 -5.37 20.51
CA GLY A 49 17.47 -5.98 20.01
C GLY A 49 17.79 -7.38 20.57
N LYS A 50 16.83 -8.03 21.25
CA LYS A 50 17.01 -9.37 21.80
C LYS A 50 15.94 -10.32 21.29
N GLU A 51 16.33 -11.58 21.11
CA GLU A 51 15.38 -12.64 20.79
C GLU A 51 14.39 -12.86 21.94
N HIS A 52 13.10 -12.82 21.61
CA HIS A 52 12.00 -13.04 22.53
C HIS A 52 11.07 -14.11 21.96
N LYS A 53 10.61 -15.02 22.81
CA LYS A 53 9.72 -16.12 22.42
C LYS A 53 8.42 -16.06 23.20
N GLU A 54 7.31 -16.12 22.48
CA GLU A 54 5.96 -16.23 23.06
C GLU A 54 5.26 -17.50 22.53
N SER A 55 4.68 -18.26 23.41
CA SER A 55 3.82 -19.39 23.03
C SER A 55 2.39 -18.90 22.77
N TYR A 56 1.66 -19.59 21.90
CA TYR A 56 0.27 -19.23 21.59
C TYR A 56 -0.65 -20.45 21.57
N GLU A 57 -1.91 -20.26 21.90
CA GLU A 57 -2.99 -21.21 21.63
C GLU A 57 -3.60 -20.97 20.26
N LYS A 58 -3.80 -19.68 19.91
CA LYS A 58 -4.27 -19.21 18.61
C LYS A 58 -3.36 -18.11 18.09
N LEU A 59 -3.10 -18.13 16.80
CA LEU A 59 -2.27 -17.15 16.11
C LEU A 59 -3.10 -16.40 15.09
N ILE A 60 -2.97 -15.08 15.04
CA ILE A 60 -3.64 -14.24 14.04
C ILE A 60 -2.60 -13.44 13.28
N PHE A 61 -2.56 -13.61 11.96
CA PHE A 61 -1.81 -12.75 11.06
C PHE A 61 -2.63 -11.51 10.70
N ALA A 62 -2.12 -10.33 11.04
CA ALA A 62 -2.62 -9.04 10.60
C ALA A 62 -1.46 -8.24 9.97
N THR A 63 -0.65 -8.91 9.17
CA THR A 63 0.65 -8.42 8.65
C THR A 63 0.50 -7.44 7.48
N GLY A 64 -0.72 -7.25 6.98
CA GLY A 64 -0.99 -6.27 5.94
C GLY A 64 -0.35 -6.58 4.59
N SER A 65 0.02 -5.55 3.87
CA SER A 65 0.58 -5.62 2.52
C SER A 65 1.69 -4.60 2.31
N THR A 66 2.55 -4.84 1.32
CA THR A 66 3.70 -4.00 0.95
C THR A 66 3.57 -3.52 -0.49
N PRO A 67 3.95 -2.29 -0.85
CA PRO A 67 3.95 -1.82 -2.22
C PRO A 67 4.73 -2.74 -3.15
N ILE A 68 4.22 -2.91 -4.36
CA ILE A 68 4.94 -3.56 -5.45
C ILE A 68 6.02 -2.59 -5.94
N LEU A 69 7.22 -3.12 -6.16
CA LEU A 69 8.35 -2.40 -6.70
C LEU A 69 8.46 -2.76 -8.19
N PRO A 70 8.01 -1.89 -9.11
CA PRO A 70 8.15 -2.16 -10.53
C PRO A 70 9.62 -2.06 -10.95
N PRO A 71 10.07 -2.89 -11.90
CA PRO A 71 11.41 -2.78 -12.46
C PRO A 71 11.49 -1.57 -13.41
N ILE A 72 11.79 -0.40 -12.85
CA ILE A 72 11.92 0.87 -13.60
C ILE A 72 13.39 1.24 -13.65
N GLU A 73 13.91 1.53 -14.84
CA GLU A 73 15.30 1.95 -15.03
C GLU A 73 15.55 3.30 -14.35
N GLY A 74 16.74 3.45 -13.75
CA GLY A 74 17.15 4.68 -13.06
C GLY A 74 16.65 4.77 -11.60
N VAL A 75 15.88 3.81 -11.12
CA VAL A 75 15.43 3.78 -9.73
C VAL A 75 15.93 2.52 -9.05
N GLU A 76 16.87 2.70 -8.13
CA GLU A 76 17.24 1.65 -7.18
C GLU A 76 16.43 1.83 -5.91
N ILE A 77 15.73 0.81 -5.48
CA ILE A 77 14.91 0.85 -4.29
C ILE A 77 15.62 0.15 -3.15
N VAL A 78 16.05 0.93 -2.16
CA VAL A 78 16.70 0.42 -0.96
C VAL A 78 15.64 -0.12 -0.01
N LYS A 79 15.66 -1.43 0.21
CA LYS A 79 14.80 -2.11 1.17
C LYS A 79 15.36 -1.92 2.58
N GLY A 80 14.81 -0.99 3.33
CA GLY A 80 15.08 -0.82 4.78
C GLY A 80 14.19 -1.72 5.65
N ASN A 81 14.22 -1.51 6.97
CA ASN A 81 13.39 -2.20 7.98
C ASN A 81 11.90 -1.85 7.84
N ARG A 82 11.25 -2.28 6.73
CA ARG A 82 9.87 -2.03 6.29
C ARG A 82 9.65 -0.74 5.47
N GLU A 83 10.68 0.08 5.22
CA GLU A 83 10.57 1.25 4.36
C GLU A 83 11.24 0.98 3.01
N PHE A 84 10.55 1.34 1.94
CA PHE A 84 11.13 1.36 0.61
C PHE A 84 11.43 2.82 0.28
N LYS A 85 12.71 3.15 0.16
CA LYS A 85 13.14 4.46 -0.34
C LYS A 85 13.76 4.27 -1.72
N ALA A 86 13.31 5.07 -2.67
CA ALA A 86 14.00 5.23 -3.93
C ALA A 86 15.32 5.99 -3.72
N THR A 87 16.33 5.74 -4.54
CA THR A 87 17.61 6.45 -4.47
C THR A 87 17.51 7.87 -5.02
N LEU A 88 16.59 8.13 -5.97
CA LEU A 88 16.27 9.47 -6.40
C LEU A 88 15.32 10.14 -5.40
N GLU A 89 15.66 11.38 -4.99
CA GLU A 89 14.72 12.18 -4.23
C GLU A 89 13.40 12.38 -5.00
N ASN A 90 12.30 12.51 -4.25
CA ASN A 90 10.96 12.76 -4.77
C ASN A 90 10.37 11.62 -5.61
N VAL A 91 10.91 10.40 -5.54
CA VAL A 91 10.22 9.18 -5.93
C VAL A 91 9.64 8.54 -4.68
N GLN A 92 8.31 8.43 -4.59
CA GLN A 92 7.60 8.08 -3.37
C GLN A 92 6.65 6.91 -3.58
N PHE A 93 6.39 6.18 -2.50
CA PHE A 93 5.25 5.28 -2.35
C PHE A 93 4.29 5.88 -1.33
N VAL A 94 3.00 5.62 -1.48
CA VAL A 94 2.00 6.00 -0.48
C VAL A 94 1.18 4.77 -0.11
N LYS A 95 1.51 4.16 1.03
CA LYS A 95 0.81 3.01 1.59
C LYS A 95 0.66 3.12 3.11
N LEU A 96 1.69 3.60 3.79
CA LEU A 96 1.72 3.74 5.23
C LEU A 96 1.55 5.22 5.62
N TYR A 97 1.17 5.44 6.87
CA TYR A 97 1.09 6.78 7.46
C TYR A 97 2.39 7.58 7.24
N GLN A 98 3.54 6.97 7.50
CA GLN A 98 4.85 7.61 7.34
C GLN A 98 5.11 8.05 5.90
N ASN A 99 4.61 7.30 4.91
CA ASN A 99 4.74 7.72 3.52
C ASN A 99 3.91 8.98 3.22
N ALA A 100 2.70 9.07 3.76
CA ALA A 100 1.87 10.26 3.61
C ALA A 100 2.49 11.47 4.32
N GLU A 101 3.02 11.29 5.53
CA GLU A 101 3.75 12.30 6.29
C GLU A 101 4.94 12.85 5.49
N GLU A 102 5.78 11.98 4.93
CA GLU A 102 6.92 12.38 4.11
C GLU A 102 6.50 13.16 2.85
N VAL A 103 5.40 12.78 2.20
CA VAL A 103 4.87 13.52 1.04
C VAL A 103 4.39 14.91 1.45
N ILE A 104 3.68 15.02 2.56
CA ILE A 104 3.17 16.30 3.08
C ILE A 104 4.33 17.24 3.44
N GLU A 105 5.30 16.77 4.21
CA GLU A 105 6.49 17.55 4.57
C GLU A 105 7.22 18.09 3.34
N LYS A 106 7.33 17.26 2.27
CA LYS A 106 7.94 17.70 1.01
C LYS A 106 7.11 18.75 0.28
N LEU A 107 5.78 18.64 0.29
CA LEU A 107 4.88 19.59 -0.37
C LEU A 107 4.82 20.94 0.38
N GLU A 108 4.93 20.92 1.71
CA GLU A 108 4.97 22.10 2.55
C GLU A 108 6.31 22.87 2.42
N ASP A 109 7.39 22.18 2.12
CA ASP A 109 8.69 22.79 1.86
C ASP A 109 8.72 23.51 0.50
N LYS A 110 8.31 24.79 0.50
CA LYS A 110 8.28 25.63 -0.70
C LYS A 110 9.62 25.77 -1.41
N SER A 111 10.75 25.48 -0.74
CA SER A 111 12.08 25.52 -1.35
C SER A 111 12.28 24.37 -2.36
N LYS A 112 11.50 23.31 -2.28
CA LYS A 112 11.59 22.16 -3.19
C LYS A 112 10.94 22.39 -4.56
N HIS A 113 10.07 23.40 -4.70
CA HIS A 113 9.40 23.74 -5.96
C HIS A 113 8.75 22.52 -6.65
N LEU A 114 7.95 21.77 -5.91
CA LEU A 114 7.26 20.57 -6.41
C LEU A 114 5.95 20.98 -7.08
N GLU A 115 5.99 21.33 -8.35
CA GLU A 115 4.83 21.80 -9.11
C GLU A 115 4.24 20.72 -10.02
N ARG A 116 5.09 19.87 -10.62
CA ARG A 116 4.69 18.83 -11.60
C ARG A 116 4.81 17.46 -10.96
N ILE A 117 3.69 16.78 -10.80
CA ILE A 117 3.62 15.49 -10.11
C ILE A 117 3.11 14.42 -11.06
N ALA A 118 3.89 13.35 -11.22
CA ALA A 118 3.42 12.15 -11.90
C ALA A 118 2.93 11.11 -10.89
N VAL A 119 1.74 10.58 -11.12
CA VAL A 119 1.19 9.44 -10.38
C VAL A 119 1.18 8.23 -11.32
N VAL A 120 1.91 7.18 -10.96
CA VAL A 120 2.01 5.94 -11.74
C VAL A 120 1.10 4.89 -11.12
N GLY A 121 0.07 4.50 -11.85
CA GLY A 121 -0.98 3.58 -11.45
C GLY A 121 -2.33 4.26 -11.24
N GLY A 122 -3.31 3.94 -12.07
CA GLY A 122 -4.67 4.49 -12.07
C GLY A 122 -5.68 3.69 -11.24
N GLY A 123 -5.22 2.97 -10.20
CA GLY A 123 -6.09 2.34 -9.21
C GLY A 123 -6.63 3.34 -8.18
N TYR A 124 -7.31 2.87 -7.12
CA TYR A 124 -7.88 3.74 -6.08
C TYR A 124 -6.87 4.75 -5.51
N ILE A 125 -5.71 4.26 -5.07
CA ILE A 125 -4.70 5.11 -4.45
C ILE A 125 -4.23 6.18 -5.43
N GLY A 126 -3.96 5.79 -6.68
CA GLY A 126 -3.46 6.73 -7.68
C GLY A 126 -4.48 7.79 -8.06
N VAL A 127 -5.75 7.42 -8.25
CA VAL A 127 -6.83 8.36 -8.56
C VAL A 127 -7.04 9.34 -7.41
N GLU A 128 -7.12 8.87 -6.16
CA GLU A 128 -7.28 9.72 -4.98
C GLU A 128 -6.10 10.66 -4.77
N LEU A 129 -4.86 10.20 -5.02
CA LEU A 129 -3.68 11.06 -4.91
C LEU A 129 -3.60 12.07 -6.05
N ALA A 130 -3.96 11.69 -7.28
CA ALA A 130 -3.99 12.63 -8.41
C ALA A 130 -4.99 13.76 -8.14
N GLU A 131 -6.19 13.44 -7.65
CA GLU A 131 -7.17 14.44 -7.21
C GLU A 131 -6.64 15.30 -6.06
N ALA A 132 -6.01 14.70 -5.06
CA ALA A 132 -5.46 15.43 -3.93
C ALA A 132 -4.40 16.46 -4.36
N PHE A 133 -3.48 16.09 -5.26
CA PHE A 133 -2.44 17.00 -5.76
C PHE A 133 -3.01 18.10 -6.67
N GLU A 134 -3.99 17.78 -7.51
CA GLU A 134 -4.68 18.79 -8.32
C GLU A 134 -5.34 19.85 -7.44
N ARG A 135 -6.04 19.45 -6.39
CA ARG A 135 -6.66 20.36 -5.40
C ARG A 135 -5.64 21.24 -4.67
N LEU A 136 -4.40 20.78 -4.51
CA LEU A 136 -3.27 21.58 -4.03
C LEU A 136 -2.67 22.49 -5.11
N GLY A 137 -3.29 22.57 -6.29
CA GLY A 137 -2.86 23.41 -7.41
C GLY A 137 -1.64 22.88 -8.15
N LYS A 138 -1.35 21.57 -8.08
CA LYS A 138 -0.23 20.97 -8.80
C LYS A 138 -0.63 20.55 -10.22
N GLU A 139 0.33 20.59 -11.15
CA GLU A 139 0.18 19.97 -12.45
C GLU A 139 0.32 18.46 -12.32
N VAL A 140 -0.73 17.71 -12.63
CA VAL A 140 -0.76 16.27 -12.40
C VAL A 140 -0.87 15.50 -13.70
N VAL A 141 -0.01 14.49 -13.88
CA VAL A 141 -0.16 13.45 -14.87
C VAL A 141 -0.38 12.09 -14.20
N LEU A 142 -1.46 11.40 -14.56
CA LEU A 142 -1.76 10.03 -14.12
C LEU A 142 -1.38 9.07 -15.26
N VAL A 143 -0.41 8.19 -15.00
CA VAL A 143 0.11 7.23 -15.96
C VAL A 143 -0.31 5.81 -15.57
N ASP A 144 -0.88 5.06 -16.50
CA ASP A 144 -1.17 3.63 -16.27
C ASP A 144 -0.89 2.80 -17.53
N ILE A 145 -0.47 1.55 -17.34
CA ILE A 145 -0.25 0.56 -18.41
C ILE A 145 -1.56 0.14 -19.08
N VAL A 146 -2.68 0.20 -18.36
CA VAL A 146 -4.01 -0.08 -18.92
C VAL A 146 -4.63 1.19 -19.48
N ASP A 147 -5.61 1.02 -20.38
CA ASP A 147 -6.25 2.09 -21.12
C ASP A 147 -7.41 2.80 -20.36
N THR A 148 -7.55 2.51 -19.08
CA THR A 148 -8.61 3.08 -18.23
C THR A 148 -8.17 3.21 -16.78
N VAL A 149 -8.74 4.17 -16.05
CA VAL A 149 -8.59 4.27 -14.59
C VAL A 149 -9.51 3.28 -13.88
N LEU A 150 -9.20 2.91 -12.63
CA LEU A 150 -9.97 2.01 -11.79
C LEU A 150 -10.29 0.66 -12.46
N ASN A 151 -9.40 0.19 -13.33
CA ASN A 151 -9.54 -1.08 -14.03
C ASN A 151 -9.74 -2.24 -13.07
N GLY A 152 -10.73 -3.09 -13.35
CA GLY A 152 -11.07 -4.26 -12.53
C GLY A 152 -11.89 -3.98 -11.27
N TYR A 153 -12.22 -2.72 -10.99
CA TYR A 153 -13.09 -2.32 -9.88
C TYR A 153 -14.51 -1.99 -10.32
N TYR A 154 -14.65 -1.37 -11.50
CA TYR A 154 -15.92 -0.91 -12.04
C TYR A 154 -16.08 -1.29 -13.50
N ASP A 155 -17.35 -1.29 -13.95
CA ASP A 155 -17.68 -1.46 -15.36
C ASP A 155 -17.19 -0.28 -16.21
N LYS A 156 -17.00 -0.53 -17.50
CA LYS A 156 -16.39 0.42 -18.43
C LYS A 156 -17.08 1.79 -18.44
N ASP A 157 -18.39 1.82 -18.35
CA ASP A 157 -19.16 3.09 -18.35
C ASP A 157 -18.75 3.98 -17.17
N PHE A 158 -18.59 3.39 -15.99
CA PHE A 158 -18.16 4.13 -14.78
C PHE A 158 -16.70 4.54 -14.84
N THR A 159 -15.82 3.69 -15.34
CA THR A 159 -14.39 4.04 -15.48
C THR A 159 -14.19 5.16 -16.50
N GLN A 160 -14.99 5.20 -17.58
CA GLN A 160 -14.96 6.30 -18.55
C GLN A 160 -15.50 7.62 -17.96
N MET A 161 -16.56 7.54 -17.14
CA MET A 161 -17.06 8.73 -16.43
C MET A 161 -15.99 9.29 -15.48
N MET A 162 -15.28 8.42 -14.77
CA MET A 162 -14.19 8.84 -13.88
C MET A 162 -13.02 9.44 -14.68
N ALA A 163 -12.60 8.80 -15.76
CA ALA A 163 -11.53 9.34 -16.61
C ALA A 163 -11.88 10.75 -17.10
N LYS A 164 -13.11 10.92 -17.63
CA LYS A 164 -13.59 12.24 -18.04
C LYS A 164 -13.60 13.25 -16.87
N ASN A 165 -14.05 12.84 -15.69
CA ASN A 165 -14.05 13.71 -14.52
C ASN A 165 -12.65 14.19 -14.14
N LEU A 166 -11.64 13.30 -14.19
CA LEU A 166 -10.25 13.66 -13.93
C LEU A 166 -9.72 14.66 -14.97
N GLU A 167 -10.02 14.45 -16.26
CA GLU A 167 -9.64 15.39 -17.34
C GLU A 167 -10.35 16.74 -17.18
N ASP A 168 -11.64 16.76 -16.83
CA ASP A 168 -12.41 17.99 -16.55
C ASP A 168 -11.82 18.80 -15.37
N HIS A 169 -11.04 18.14 -14.48
CA HIS A 169 -10.28 18.75 -13.38
C HIS A 169 -8.79 18.94 -13.72
N ASN A 170 -8.44 19.04 -15.01
CA ASN A 170 -7.08 19.31 -15.49
C ASN A 170 -6.03 18.24 -15.13
N ILE A 171 -6.43 17.03 -14.76
CA ILE A 171 -5.50 15.92 -14.58
C ILE A 171 -5.23 15.30 -15.95
N ARG A 172 -3.97 15.33 -16.38
CA ARG A 172 -3.56 14.70 -17.64
C ARG A 172 -3.58 13.18 -17.47
N LEU A 173 -4.30 12.47 -18.34
CA LEU A 173 -4.31 11.02 -18.38
C LEU A 173 -3.36 10.49 -19.46
N ALA A 174 -2.34 9.74 -19.07
CA ALA A 174 -1.40 9.03 -19.93
C ALA A 174 -1.62 7.51 -19.81
N LEU A 175 -2.79 7.06 -20.30
CA LEU A 175 -3.25 5.68 -20.20
C LEU A 175 -2.73 4.80 -21.35
N GLY A 176 -2.64 3.49 -21.13
CA GLY A 176 -2.07 2.55 -22.08
C GLY A 176 -0.58 2.80 -22.33
N GLN A 177 0.14 3.29 -21.33
CA GLN A 177 1.56 3.61 -21.39
C GLN A 177 2.35 2.88 -20.31
N THR A 178 3.47 2.30 -20.69
CA THR A 178 4.36 1.61 -19.76
C THR A 178 5.51 2.54 -19.36
N VAL A 179 5.65 2.80 -18.08
CA VAL A 179 6.83 3.51 -17.55
C VAL A 179 8.08 2.66 -17.77
N LYS A 180 9.09 3.24 -18.39
CA LYS A 180 10.37 2.61 -18.70
C LYS A 180 11.47 3.08 -17.79
N ALA A 181 11.55 4.38 -17.52
CA ALA A 181 12.60 4.98 -16.71
C ALA A 181 12.08 6.17 -15.90
N ILE A 182 12.76 6.43 -14.80
CA ILE A 182 12.69 7.67 -14.03
C ILE A 182 14.11 8.20 -13.97
N GLU A 183 14.33 9.41 -14.47
CA GLU A 183 15.65 10.00 -14.59
C GLU A 183 15.78 11.28 -13.77
N GLY A 184 17.01 11.59 -13.37
CA GLY A 184 17.37 12.81 -12.68
C GLY A 184 18.78 12.76 -12.10
N ASP A 185 19.25 13.90 -11.62
CA ASP A 185 20.53 14.01 -10.92
C ASP A 185 20.29 14.22 -9.41
N GLY A 186 20.34 13.13 -8.64
CA GLY A 186 20.03 13.10 -7.21
C GLY A 186 18.54 13.20 -6.88
N LYS A 187 17.74 13.92 -7.67
CA LYS A 187 16.28 14.02 -7.57
C LYS A 187 15.63 13.70 -8.92
N VAL A 188 14.34 13.37 -8.89
CA VAL A 188 13.62 13.11 -10.15
C VAL A 188 13.47 14.39 -10.97
N GLU A 189 13.64 14.27 -12.30
CA GLU A 189 13.46 15.33 -13.27
C GLU A 189 12.54 14.91 -14.42
N ARG A 190 12.54 13.63 -14.79
CA ARG A 190 11.77 13.10 -15.90
C ARG A 190 11.17 11.73 -15.61
N LEU A 191 9.96 11.52 -16.08
CA LEU A 191 9.32 10.22 -16.21
C LEU A 191 9.21 9.84 -17.68
N ILE A 192 9.77 8.70 -18.05
CA ILE A 192 9.82 8.20 -19.43
C ILE A 192 8.90 6.99 -19.58
N THR A 193 7.99 7.05 -20.53
CA THR A 193 7.15 5.93 -20.93
C THR A 193 7.58 5.39 -22.29
N ASP A 194 6.91 4.35 -22.77
CA ASP A 194 7.09 3.82 -24.13
C ASP A 194 6.53 4.72 -25.22
N LYS A 195 5.84 5.83 -24.88
CA LYS A 195 5.21 6.74 -25.85
C LYS A 195 5.70 8.18 -25.73
N GLU A 196 5.98 8.65 -24.53
CA GLU A 196 6.33 10.06 -24.29
C GLU A 196 7.16 10.25 -23.02
N THR A 197 7.68 11.46 -22.84
CA THR A 197 8.47 11.86 -21.68
C THR A 197 7.78 13.04 -20.99
N PHE A 198 7.72 13.00 -19.67
CA PHE A 198 7.15 14.05 -18.83
C PHE A 198 8.24 14.66 -17.96
N ASP A 199 8.37 15.98 -17.97
CA ASP A 199 9.16 16.69 -16.96
C ASP A 199 8.38 16.71 -15.66
N VAL A 200 8.98 16.25 -14.57
CA VAL A 200 8.33 16.08 -13.28
C VAL A 200 9.24 16.46 -12.13
N ASP A 201 8.65 16.93 -11.04
CA ASP A 201 9.36 17.29 -9.81
C ASP A 201 9.17 16.22 -8.72
N MET A 202 8.12 15.39 -8.85
CA MET A 202 7.84 14.26 -7.98
C MET A 202 7.16 13.13 -8.76
N VAL A 203 7.47 11.89 -8.39
CA VAL A 203 6.79 10.68 -8.89
C VAL A 203 6.24 9.88 -7.73
N ILE A 204 4.95 9.57 -7.78
CA ILE A 204 4.29 8.66 -6.85
C ILE A 204 4.07 7.31 -7.53
N LEU A 205 4.60 6.24 -6.95
CA LEU A 205 4.40 4.88 -7.44
C LEU A 205 3.22 4.23 -6.71
N ALA A 206 2.08 4.12 -7.38
CA ALA A 206 0.82 3.56 -6.89
C ALA A 206 0.40 2.31 -7.67
N VAL A 207 1.36 1.46 -8.06
CA VAL A 207 1.18 0.30 -8.94
C VAL A 207 0.67 -0.97 -8.21
N GLY A 208 0.09 -0.80 -7.06
CA GLY A 208 -0.47 -1.87 -6.25
C GLY A 208 0.47 -2.37 -5.16
N PHE A 209 0.04 -3.44 -4.49
CA PHE A 209 0.74 -4.03 -3.34
C PHE A 209 0.54 -5.54 -3.29
N ARG A 210 1.42 -6.22 -2.57
CA ARG A 210 1.37 -7.66 -2.34
C ARG A 210 1.21 -7.97 -0.85
N PRO A 211 0.50 -9.04 -0.49
CA PRO A 211 0.34 -9.48 0.89
C PRO A 211 1.68 -9.81 1.58
N ASN A 212 1.77 -9.50 2.87
CA ASN A 212 2.94 -9.84 3.70
C ASN A 212 2.74 -11.22 4.33
N THR A 213 3.20 -12.26 3.64
CA THR A 213 3.00 -13.66 4.02
C THR A 213 4.30 -14.47 4.13
N ALA A 214 5.45 -13.80 4.22
CA ALA A 214 6.75 -14.47 4.34
C ALA A 214 6.81 -15.44 5.53
N LEU A 215 6.12 -15.13 6.63
CA LEU A 215 6.03 -15.98 7.81
C LEU A 215 5.21 -17.27 7.60
N ALA A 216 4.53 -17.44 6.46
CA ALA A 216 3.91 -18.74 6.11
C ALA A 216 4.93 -19.86 5.97
N ASP A 217 6.17 -19.51 5.58
CA ASP A 217 7.32 -20.42 5.47
C ASP A 217 7.02 -21.73 4.70
N GLY A 218 6.19 -21.63 3.66
CA GLY A 218 5.74 -22.80 2.88
C GLY A 218 4.80 -23.76 3.60
N LYS A 219 4.40 -23.50 4.85
CA LYS A 219 3.56 -24.37 5.67
C LYS A 219 2.07 -24.05 5.58
N ILE A 220 1.72 -22.80 5.21
CA ILE A 220 0.34 -22.33 5.08
C ILE A 220 0.00 -22.19 3.61
N GLU A 221 -1.20 -22.64 3.21
CA GLU A 221 -1.69 -22.46 1.85
C GLU A 221 -1.90 -20.97 1.52
N LEU A 222 -1.42 -20.59 0.34
CA LEU A 222 -1.53 -19.23 -0.17
C LEU A 222 -2.42 -19.20 -1.42
N PHE A 223 -3.14 -18.11 -1.56
CA PHE A 223 -3.89 -17.78 -2.76
C PHE A 223 -2.94 -17.37 -3.89
N ARG A 224 -3.43 -17.35 -5.15
CA ARG A 224 -2.64 -17.08 -6.36
C ARG A 224 -1.79 -15.79 -6.34
N ASN A 225 -2.19 -14.80 -5.54
CA ASN A 225 -1.46 -13.53 -5.39
C ASN A 225 -0.56 -13.51 -4.14
N GLY A 226 -0.42 -14.63 -3.45
CA GLY A 226 0.39 -14.77 -2.24
C GLY A 226 -0.33 -14.42 -0.93
N ALA A 227 -1.63 -14.08 -0.93
CA ALA A 227 -2.39 -13.87 0.30
C ALA A 227 -2.62 -15.19 1.05
N PHE A 228 -2.72 -15.16 2.37
CA PHE A 228 -3.16 -16.32 3.14
C PHE A 228 -4.55 -16.75 2.66
N LEU A 229 -4.66 -18.01 2.23
CA LEU A 229 -5.95 -18.61 1.90
C LEU A 229 -6.67 -18.94 3.20
N VAL A 230 -7.84 -18.38 3.41
CA VAL A 230 -8.63 -18.56 4.64
C VAL A 230 -10.06 -18.98 4.32
N ASP A 231 -10.68 -19.64 5.29
CA ASP A 231 -12.10 -19.99 5.25
C ASP A 231 -12.99 -18.79 5.68
N LYS A 232 -14.30 -19.02 5.83
CA LYS A 232 -15.26 -17.98 6.26
C LYS A 232 -15.11 -17.54 7.72
N LYS A 233 -14.31 -18.25 8.51
CA LYS A 233 -13.95 -17.93 9.89
C LYS A 233 -12.55 -17.32 9.98
N GLN A 234 -11.95 -16.97 8.85
CA GLN A 234 -10.59 -16.46 8.72
C GLN A 234 -9.52 -17.47 9.16
N GLU A 235 -9.83 -18.77 9.27
CA GLU A 235 -8.88 -19.81 9.62
C GLU A 235 -8.09 -20.24 8.36
N THR A 236 -6.78 -20.40 8.51
CA THR A 236 -5.87 -20.85 7.46
C THR A 236 -5.89 -22.37 7.32
N SER A 237 -5.01 -22.94 6.48
CA SER A 237 -4.82 -24.39 6.39
C SER A 237 -4.25 -25.05 7.66
N ILE A 238 -3.76 -24.27 8.62
CA ILE A 238 -3.27 -24.75 9.92
C ILE A 238 -4.33 -24.46 10.99
N PRO A 239 -4.88 -25.48 11.69
CA PRO A 239 -5.86 -25.28 12.73
C PRO A 239 -5.38 -24.36 13.88
N GLY A 240 -6.21 -23.38 14.25
CA GLY A 240 -5.88 -22.38 15.26
C GLY A 240 -5.00 -21.23 14.76
N VAL A 241 -4.71 -21.18 13.44
CA VAL A 241 -3.96 -20.11 12.81
C VAL A 241 -4.90 -19.35 11.86
N TYR A 242 -5.05 -18.07 12.09
CA TYR A 242 -5.98 -17.16 11.37
C TYR A 242 -5.23 -16.06 10.64
N ALA A 243 -5.86 -15.48 9.62
CA ALA A 243 -5.32 -14.30 8.95
C ALA A 243 -6.44 -13.32 8.58
N VAL A 244 -6.19 -12.01 8.78
CA VAL A 244 -7.19 -10.95 8.59
C VAL A 244 -6.57 -9.73 7.89
N GLY A 245 -7.43 -8.91 7.27
CA GLY A 245 -7.00 -7.69 6.58
C GLY A 245 -6.25 -7.95 5.27
N ASP A 246 -5.36 -7.04 4.90
CA ASP A 246 -4.68 -7.04 3.58
C ASP A 246 -3.75 -8.24 3.33
N CYS A 247 -3.42 -9.04 4.33
CA CYS A 247 -2.62 -10.24 4.13
C CYS A 247 -3.45 -11.48 3.77
N ALA A 248 -4.78 -11.42 3.89
CA ALA A 248 -5.68 -12.56 3.76
C ALA A 248 -6.68 -12.42 2.61
N THR A 249 -7.22 -13.54 2.16
CA THR A 249 -8.38 -13.59 1.28
C THR A 249 -9.68 -13.31 2.03
N VAL A 250 -10.76 -13.07 1.27
CA VAL A 250 -12.12 -12.97 1.80
C VAL A 250 -13.07 -13.80 0.94
N TYR A 251 -14.17 -14.28 1.52
CA TYR A 251 -15.24 -14.86 0.72
C TYR A 251 -16.12 -13.76 0.13
N ASP A 252 -16.12 -13.65 -1.19
CA ASP A 252 -16.95 -12.70 -1.92
C ASP A 252 -18.36 -13.28 -2.13
N ASN A 253 -19.35 -12.71 -1.44
CA ASN A 253 -20.73 -13.16 -1.52
C ASN A 253 -21.38 -12.92 -2.89
N ALA A 254 -20.93 -11.92 -3.64
CA ALA A 254 -21.46 -11.61 -4.97
C ALA A 254 -20.95 -12.63 -6.00
N ARG A 255 -19.67 -12.94 -5.96
CA ARG A 255 -19.03 -13.94 -6.84
C ARG A 255 -19.20 -15.37 -6.34
N LYS A 256 -19.60 -15.56 -5.08
CA LYS A 256 -19.68 -16.85 -4.39
C LYS A 256 -18.38 -17.65 -4.42
N ASP A 257 -17.27 -16.94 -4.32
CA ASP A 257 -15.92 -17.49 -4.44
C ASP A 257 -14.94 -16.75 -3.53
N THR A 258 -13.74 -17.32 -3.35
CA THR A 258 -12.65 -16.68 -2.63
C THR A 258 -12.03 -15.60 -3.48
N SER A 259 -11.89 -14.41 -2.92
CA SER A 259 -11.32 -13.22 -3.56
C SER A 259 -10.28 -12.56 -2.67
N TYR A 260 -9.45 -11.72 -3.28
CA TYR A 260 -8.56 -10.82 -2.55
C TYR A 260 -9.06 -9.39 -2.70
N ILE A 261 -9.50 -8.79 -1.61
CA ILE A 261 -10.09 -7.45 -1.57
C ILE A 261 -9.49 -6.69 -0.38
N ALA A 262 -8.39 -6.01 -0.61
CA ALA A 262 -7.64 -5.26 0.41
C ALA A 262 -8.26 -3.88 0.62
N LEU A 263 -9.30 -3.82 1.44
CA LEU A 263 -10.01 -2.60 1.85
C LEU A 263 -10.10 -2.53 3.38
N ALA A 264 -9.98 -1.34 3.95
CA ALA A 264 -10.07 -1.11 5.39
C ALA A 264 -11.39 -1.64 5.99
N SER A 265 -12.51 -1.48 5.28
CA SER A 265 -13.82 -2.03 5.70
C SER A 265 -13.82 -3.56 5.80
N ASN A 266 -13.09 -4.25 4.92
CA ASN A 266 -12.93 -5.70 5.00
C ASN A 266 -11.98 -6.08 6.14
N ALA A 267 -10.89 -5.33 6.35
CA ALA A 267 -9.99 -5.58 7.47
C ALA A 267 -10.73 -5.52 8.82
N VAL A 268 -11.58 -4.50 9.01
CA VAL A 268 -12.42 -4.39 10.22
C VAL A 268 -13.39 -5.58 10.34
N ARG A 269 -14.08 -5.94 9.26
CA ARG A 269 -15.05 -7.05 9.29
C ARG A 269 -14.39 -8.40 9.55
N THR A 270 -13.26 -8.68 8.92
CA THR A 270 -12.52 -9.93 9.14
C THR A 270 -11.91 -10.02 10.54
N GLY A 271 -11.60 -8.87 11.17
CA GLY A 271 -11.14 -8.82 12.57
C GLY A 271 -12.24 -9.04 13.61
N ILE A 272 -13.52 -9.00 13.20
CA ILE A 272 -14.68 -9.24 14.11
C ILE A 272 -15.12 -10.71 14.09
N VAL A 273 -14.83 -11.46 13.03
CA VAL A 273 -15.15 -12.88 12.90
C VAL A 273 -14.32 -13.72 13.88
#